data_5ca8d64fcf69352292284ccfb5bf89b2
#
_entry.id   5ca8d64fcf69352292284ccfb5bf89b2
#
_cell.length_a   1.000
_cell.length_b   1.000
_cell.length_c   1.000
_cell.angle_alpha   90.00
_cell.angle_beta   90.00
_cell.angle_gamma   90.00
#
_symmetry.space_group_name_H-M   'P 1'
#
loop_
_entity.id
_entity.type
_entity.pdbx_description
1 polymer ?
#
loop_
_entity_poly.entity_id
_entity_poly.type
_entity_poly.pdbx_seq_one_letter_code
_entity_poly.pdbx_strand_id
1 'polypeptide(L)'
;MIPRYSRAPMTEIWSSNSKFQIWLDIELYACEAMEKLGTVPKGTSRKVRAKAKINEKRIDAIEKKVKHDVIAFLTSIAEYAGPPARFLHQGLTSSDVLDTAFNVQMMKSAKIINIEITNLIKSLKKISIKYKNTPCIGRSHGIHAEPTTFGIKMAS
;
A
#
# COMPACT_ATOMS: atom_id res chain seq x y z
N MET A 1 9.45 -4.29 -10.75
CA MET A 1 8.32 -5.20 -11.03
C MET A 1 8.25 -5.43 -12.53
N ILE A 2 7.97 -6.64 -13.00
CA ILE A 2 7.91 -6.93 -14.45
C ILE A 2 6.52 -6.51 -14.96
N PRO A 3 6.40 -5.52 -15.88
CA PRO A 3 5.11 -4.91 -16.24
C PRO A 3 4.06 -5.91 -16.73
N ARG A 4 4.45 -6.89 -17.56
CA ARG A 4 3.53 -7.89 -18.12
C ARG A 4 2.92 -8.85 -17.09
N TYR A 5 3.48 -8.92 -15.88
CA TYR A 5 2.98 -9.74 -14.77
C TYR A 5 2.35 -8.92 -13.66
N SER A 6 2.15 -7.63 -13.91
CA SER A 6 1.69 -6.67 -12.91
C SER A 6 0.30 -6.13 -13.28
N ARG A 7 -0.53 -5.91 -12.29
CA ARG A 7 -1.86 -5.30 -12.46
C ARG A 7 -1.84 -3.89 -11.85
N ALA A 8 -2.39 -2.93 -12.60
CA ALA A 8 -2.36 -1.51 -12.26
C ALA A 8 -2.71 -1.18 -10.78
N PRO A 9 -3.80 -1.71 -10.18
CA PRO A 9 -4.13 -1.36 -8.80
C PRO A 9 -3.03 -1.74 -7.80
N MET A 10 -2.37 -2.89 -8.02
CA MET A 10 -1.29 -3.34 -7.13
C MET A 10 0.00 -2.56 -7.37
N THR A 11 0.38 -2.30 -8.63
CA THR A 11 1.58 -1.52 -8.95
C THR A 11 1.48 -0.08 -8.47
N GLU A 12 0.29 0.49 -8.47
CA GLU A 12 0.04 1.85 -7.98
C GLU A 12 0.30 1.96 -6.47
N ILE A 13 -0.20 0.99 -5.67
CA ILE A 13 0.05 0.95 -4.22
C ILE A 13 1.55 0.90 -3.91
N TRP A 14 2.33 0.15 -4.72
CA TRP A 14 3.77 -0.06 -4.51
C TRP A 14 4.66 0.90 -5.32
N SER A 15 4.09 1.95 -5.90
CA SER A 15 4.87 2.99 -6.57
C SER A 15 5.61 3.88 -5.56
N SER A 16 6.74 4.46 -6.00
CA SER A 16 7.48 5.43 -5.18
C SER A 16 6.61 6.63 -4.82
N ASN A 17 5.80 7.12 -5.75
CA ASN A 17 4.89 8.22 -5.50
C ASN A 17 3.89 7.89 -4.39
N SER A 18 3.23 6.72 -4.44
CA SER A 18 2.31 6.27 -3.39
C SER A 18 3.00 6.13 -2.03
N LYS A 19 4.21 5.57 -2.00
CA LYS A 19 5.03 5.48 -0.79
C LYS A 19 5.28 6.86 -0.18
N PHE A 20 5.80 7.80 -0.96
CA PHE A 20 6.11 9.14 -0.48
C PHE A 20 4.86 9.94 -0.10
N GLN A 21 3.72 9.70 -0.76
CA GLN A 21 2.46 10.29 -0.34
C GLN A 21 2.05 9.83 1.06
N ILE A 22 2.20 8.53 1.35
CA ILE A 22 1.91 7.98 2.69
C ILE A 22 2.89 8.56 3.72
N TRP A 23 4.18 8.69 3.39
CA TRP A 23 5.15 9.32 4.27
C TRP A 23 4.76 10.76 4.62
N LEU A 24 4.35 11.53 3.61
CA LEU A 24 3.86 12.90 3.82
C LEU A 24 2.65 12.94 4.75
N ASP A 25 1.70 12.03 4.56
CA ASP A 25 0.50 11.97 5.39
C ASP A 25 0.83 11.62 6.84
N ILE A 26 1.76 10.69 7.09
CA ILE A 26 2.23 10.33 8.44
C ILE A 26 2.87 11.56 9.13
N GLU A 27 3.78 12.23 8.45
CA GLU A 27 4.45 13.43 8.97
C GLU A 27 3.44 14.55 9.29
N LEU A 28 2.45 14.74 8.44
CA LEU A 28 1.41 15.75 8.64
C LEU A 28 0.48 15.39 9.79
N TYR A 29 0.10 14.12 9.96
CA TYR A 29 -0.72 13.69 11.09
C TYR A 29 0.03 13.81 12.42
N ALA A 30 1.31 13.46 12.45
CA ALA A 30 2.15 13.70 13.62
C ALA A 30 2.26 15.19 13.95
N CYS A 31 2.48 16.04 12.94
CA CYS A 31 2.50 17.49 13.08
C CYS A 31 1.15 18.04 13.61
N GLU A 32 0.02 17.56 13.10
CA GLU A 32 -1.33 17.92 13.58
C GLU A 32 -1.54 17.54 15.06
N ALA A 33 -1.04 16.37 15.48
CA ALA A 33 -1.10 15.97 16.88
C ALA A 33 -0.26 16.90 17.76
N MET A 34 0.92 17.26 17.32
CA MET A 34 1.80 18.20 18.03
C MET A 34 1.24 19.63 18.07
N GLU A 35 0.53 20.07 17.04
CA GLU A 35 -0.22 21.33 17.07
C GLU A 35 -1.30 21.34 18.16
N LYS A 36 -2.00 20.22 18.35
CA LYS A 36 -3.00 20.07 19.44
C LYS A 36 -2.36 20.10 20.82
N LEU A 37 -1.16 19.54 20.96
CA LEU A 37 -0.38 19.58 22.20
C LEU A 37 0.30 20.93 22.45
N GLY A 38 0.30 21.83 21.47
CA GLY A 38 0.93 23.16 21.59
C GLY A 38 2.44 23.17 21.41
N THR A 39 3.06 22.05 21.03
CA THR A 39 4.50 21.93 20.76
C THR A 39 4.90 22.44 19.39
N VAL A 40 3.96 22.49 18.46
CA VAL A 40 4.10 23.05 17.11
C VAL A 40 3.06 24.15 16.91
N PRO A 41 3.42 25.27 16.22
CA PRO A 41 2.48 26.35 15.96
C PRO A 41 1.26 25.88 15.17
N LYS A 42 0.06 26.31 15.59
CA LYS A 42 -1.21 25.93 14.94
C LYS A 42 -1.21 26.31 13.45
N GLY A 43 -1.72 25.38 12.63
CA GLY A 43 -1.85 25.54 11.19
C GLY A 43 -0.57 25.25 10.39
N THR A 44 0.47 24.74 11.01
CA THR A 44 1.71 24.32 10.35
C THR A 44 1.45 23.20 9.35
N SER A 45 0.79 22.11 9.77
CA SER A 45 0.44 20.95 8.91
C SER A 45 -0.37 21.40 7.70
N ARG A 46 -1.36 22.29 7.88
CA ARG A 46 -2.15 22.83 6.78
C ARG A 46 -1.30 23.65 5.80
N LYS A 47 -0.35 24.47 6.30
CA LYS A 47 0.54 25.27 5.45
C LYS A 47 1.49 24.37 4.64
N VAL A 48 2.02 23.32 5.26
CA VAL A 48 2.86 22.34 4.57
C VAL A 48 2.05 21.58 3.53
N ARG A 49 0.89 21.03 3.90
CA ARG A 49 0.00 20.28 2.99
C ARG A 49 -0.36 21.07 1.73
N ALA A 50 -0.60 22.37 1.88
CA ALA A 50 -1.00 23.24 0.77
C ALA A 50 0.12 23.47 -0.26
N LYS A 51 1.38 23.31 0.11
CA LYS A 51 2.54 23.63 -0.74
C LYS A 51 3.42 22.41 -1.05
N ALA A 52 3.34 21.34 -0.26
CA ALA A 52 4.15 20.16 -0.44
C ALA A 52 3.92 19.54 -1.82
N LYS A 53 5.01 19.12 -2.46
CA LYS A 53 5.00 18.40 -3.73
C LYS A 53 5.96 17.23 -3.64
N ILE A 54 5.52 16.07 -4.11
CA ILE A 54 6.38 14.90 -4.23
C ILE A 54 7.11 14.98 -5.56
N ASN A 55 8.43 15.02 -5.49
CA ASN A 55 9.31 15.02 -6.65
C ASN A 55 10.35 13.92 -6.48
N GLU A 56 10.04 12.73 -7.01
CA GLU A 56 10.89 11.54 -6.88
C GLU A 56 12.32 11.79 -7.35
N LYS A 57 12.49 12.42 -8.50
CA LYS A 57 13.82 12.74 -9.06
C LYS A 57 14.62 13.65 -8.13
N ARG A 58 13.93 14.59 -7.45
CA ARG A 58 14.60 15.49 -6.51
C ARG A 58 14.98 14.77 -5.24
N ILE A 59 14.10 13.90 -4.72
CA ILE A 59 14.37 13.05 -3.55
C ILE A 59 15.59 12.18 -3.82
N ASP A 60 15.63 11.46 -4.95
CA ASP A 60 16.76 10.62 -5.34
C ASP A 60 18.09 11.42 -5.45
N ALA A 61 18.03 12.63 -6.00
CA ALA A 61 19.21 13.48 -6.13
C ALA A 61 19.76 13.95 -4.78
N ILE A 62 18.87 14.21 -3.80
CA ILE A 62 19.25 14.58 -2.44
C ILE A 62 19.80 13.35 -1.71
N GLU A 63 19.14 12.19 -1.84
CA GLU A 63 19.54 10.94 -1.18
C GLU A 63 20.94 10.50 -1.58
N LYS A 64 21.30 10.66 -2.85
CA LYS A 64 22.69 10.38 -3.32
C LYS A 64 23.75 11.17 -2.55
N LYS A 65 23.40 12.34 -2.02
CA LYS A 65 24.30 13.22 -1.24
C LYS A 65 24.24 12.91 0.25
N VAL A 66 23.03 12.86 0.82
CA VAL A 66 22.85 12.73 2.27
C VAL A 66 22.91 11.29 2.76
N LYS A 67 22.75 10.31 1.86
CA LYS A 67 22.77 8.86 2.17
C LYS A 67 21.73 8.44 3.20
N HIS A 68 20.57 9.11 3.18
CA HIS A 68 19.47 8.85 4.11
C HIS A 68 18.14 9.21 3.44
N ASP A 69 17.26 8.23 3.30
CA ASP A 69 16.02 8.32 2.53
C ASP A 69 14.99 9.29 3.14
N VAL A 70 14.69 9.16 4.43
CA VAL A 70 13.70 10.03 5.12
C VAL A 70 14.19 11.48 5.14
N ILE A 71 15.48 11.72 5.38
CA ILE A 71 16.04 13.08 5.35
C ILE A 71 15.98 13.65 3.93
N ALA A 72 16.25 12.85 2.91
CA ALA A 72 16.13 13.28 1.52
C ALA A 72 14.70 13.68 1.16
N PHE A 73 13.73 12.86 1.57
CA PHE A 73 12.32 13.13 1.41
C PHE A 73 11.91 14.44 2.10
N LEU A 74 12.20 14.59 3.39
CA LEU A 74 11.86 15.79 4.17
C LEU A 74 12.51 17.05 3.60
N THR A 75 13.77 16.95 3.16
CA THR A 75 14.47 18.07 2.52
C THR A 75 13.77 18.49 1.23
N SER A 76 13.37 17.52 0.38
CA SER A 76 12.62 17.82 -0.83
C SER A 76 11.26 18.46 -0.53
N ILE A 77 10.54 18.00 0.49
CA ILE A 77 9.27 18.61 0.93
C ILE A 77 9.51 20.06 1.41
N ALA A 78 10.58 20.29 2.17
CA ALA A 78 10.91 21.62 2.70
C ALA A 78 11.23 22.64 1.61
N GLU A 79 11.83 22.21 0.49
CA GLU A 79 12.09 23.10 -0.66
C GLU A 79 10.79 23.69 -1.24
N TYR A 80 9.67 22.96 -1.20
CA TYR A 80 8.36 23.44 -1.67
C TYR A 80 7.53 24.12 -0.57
N ALA A 81 7.51 23.52 0.62
CA ALA A 81 6.67 23.99 1.72
C ALA A 81 7.25 25.21 2.47
N GLY A 82 8.58 25.39 2.38
CA GLY A 82 9.29 26.51 3.03
C GLY A 82 9.40 26.38 4.56
N PRO A 83 9.53 27.47 5.30
CA PRO A 83 9.84 27.46 6.73
C PRO A 83 8.93 26.62 7.63
N PRO A 84 7.63 26.46 7.36
CA PRO A 84 6.77 25.57 8.17
C PRO A 84 7.24 24.12 8.19
N ALA A 85 7.92 23.63 7.16
CA ALA A 85 8.39 22.24 7.08
C ALA A 85 9.44 21.87 8.14
N ARG A 86 10.09 22.85 8.78
CA ARG A 86 11.03 22.60 9.88
C ARG A 86 10.42 21.90 11.09
N PHE A 87 9.10 21.89 11.19
CA PHE A 87 8.36 21.24 12.26
C PHE A 87 7.95 19.79 11.95
N LEU A 88 8.21 19.32 10.73
CA LEU A 88 8.04 17.89 10.40
C LEU A 88 9.10 17.05 11.10
N HIS A 89 8.79 15.79 11.31
CA HIS A 89 9.69 14.77 11.88
C HIS A 89 10.15 15.05 13.33
N GLN A 90 9.50 15.94 14.04
CA GLN A 90 9.82 16.20 15.44
C GLN A 90 9.33 15.03 16.31
N GLY A 91 10.23 14.47 17.12
CA GLY A 91 9.93 13.35 18.00
C GLY A 91 9.69 12.01 17.30
N LEU A 92 9.91 11.94 16.00
CA LEU A 92 9.82 10.70 15.20
C LEU A 92 11.21 10.16 14.90
N THR A 93 11.29 8.83 14.72
CA THR A 93 12.41 8.18 14.06
C THR A 93 12.00 7.73 12.65
N SER A 94 12.99 7.44 11.80
CA SER A 94 12.71 6.96 10.43
C SER A 94 11.81 5.74 10.41
N SER A 95 11.97 4.80 11.34
CA SER A 95 11.13 3.59 11.42
C SER A 95 9.66 3.90 11.71
N ASP A 96 9.34 4.97 12.42
CA ASP A 96 7.94 5.38 12.65
C ASP A 96 7.25 5.69 11.31
N VAL A 97 7.97 6.28 10.37
CA VAL A 97 7.46 6.59 9.04
C VAL A 97 7.49 5.37 8.12
N LEU A 98 8.62 4.67 8.06
CA LEU A 98 8.86 3.54 7.16
C LEU A 98 7.91 2.38 7.45
N ASP A 99 7.86 1.92 8.71
CA ASP A 99 7.08 0.76 9.10
C ASP A 99 5.58 1.04 9.05
N THR A 100 5.16 2.25 9.46
CA THR A 100 3.76 2.67 9.33
C THR A 100 3.34 2.72 7.86
N ALA A 101 4.15 3.30 6.99
CA ALA A 101 3.86 3.37 5.56
C ALA A 101 3.77 1.98 4.92
N PHE A 102 4.70 1.09 5.26
CA PHE A 102 4.68 -0.29 4.78
C PHE A 102 3.40 -1.02 5.21
N ASN A 103 2.99 -0.87 6.47
CA ASN A 103 1.74 -1.46 6.96
C ASN A 103 0.50 -0.91 6.24
N VAL A 104 0.47 0.40 5.93
CA VAL A 104 -0.61 1.00 5.13
C VAL A 104 -0.65 0.42 3.72
N GLN A 105 0.51 0.22 3.07
CA GLN A 105 0.59 -0.40 1.75
C GLN A 105 0.12 -1.87 1.79
N MET A 106 0.55 -2.65 2.79
CA MET A 106 0.07 -4.02 3.00
C MET A 106 -1.45 -4.08 3.19
N MET A 107 -2.00 -3.20 4.03
CA MET A 107 -3.45 -3.14 4.26
C MET A 107 -4.23 -2.79 2.98
N LYS A 108 -3.74 -1.86 2.17
CA LYS A 108 -4.33 -1.51 0.87
C LYS A 108 -4.28 -2.71 -0.08
N SER A 109 -3.15 -3.42 -0.13
CA SER A 109 -2.97 -4.62 -0.95
C SER A 109 -3.90 -5.76 -0.51
N ALA A 110 -4.00 -6.01 0.79
CA ALA A 110 -4.89 -7.02 1.35
C ALA A 110 -6.37 -6.75 1.01
N LYS A 111 -6.80 -5.49 1.00
CA LYS A 111 -8.16 -5.13 0.57
C LYS A 111 -8.44 -5.55 -0.88
N ILE A 112 -7.50 -5.33 -1.80
CA ILE A 112 -7.63 -5.76 -3.21
C ILE A 112 -7.71 -7.28 -3.28
N ILE A 113 -6.81 -7.98 -2.60
CA ILE A 113 -6.78 -9.46 -2.58
C ILE A 113 -8.10 -10.01 -2.04
N ASN A 114 -8.64 -9.46 -0.95
CA ASN A 114 -9.90 -9.90 -0.37
C ASN A 114 -11.10 -9.72 -1.33
N ILE A 115 -11.12 -8.64 -2.11
CA ILE A 115 -12.14 -8.42 -3.15
C ILE A 115 -12.04 -9.52 -4.22
N GLU A 116 -10.84 -9.81 -4.70
CA GLU A 116 -10.62 -10.83 -5.74
C GLU A 116 -10.94 -12.24 -5.24
N ILE A 117 -10.56 -12.58 -4.00
CA ILE A 117 -10.93 -13.86 -3.36
C ILE A 117 -12.45 -13.97 -3.25
N THR A 118 -13.13 -12.92 -2.82
CA THR A 118 -14.60 -12.90 -2.71
C THR A 118 -15.26 -13.14 -4.07
N ASN A 119 -14.75 -12.53 -5.13
CA ASN A 119 -15.24 -12.72 -6.48
C ASN A 119 -14.99 -14.14 -7.00
N LEU A 120 -13.82 -14.70 -6.69
CA LEU A 120 -13.48 -16.09 -7.02
C LEU A 120 -14.42 -17.07 -6.32
N ILE A 121 -14.64 -16.90 -5.01
CA ILE A 121 -15.55 -17.75 -4.23
C ILE A 121 -16.98 -17.70 -4.82
N LYS A 122 -17.48 -16.52 -5.17
CA LYS A 122 -18.80 -16.38 -5.82
C LYS A 122 -18.86 -17.16 -7.15
N SER A 123 -17.79 -17.08 -7.95
CA SER A 123 -17.71 -17.78 -9.23
C SER A 123 -17.65 -19.30 -9.05
N LEU A 124 -16.82 -19.78 -8.13
CA LEU A 124 -16.71 -21.19 -7.81
C LEU A 124 -18.03 -21.75 -7.27
N LYS A 125 -18.69 -21.04 -6.37
CA LYS A 125 -20.02 -21.40 -5.84
C LYS A 125 -21.04 -21.55 -6.97
N LYS A 126 -21.08 -20.60 -7.91
CA LYS A 126 -22.00 -20.66 -9.07
C LYS A 126 -21.74 -21.90 -9.93
N ILE A 127 -20.46 -22.20 -10.20
CA ILE A 127 -20.05 -23.37 -11.01
C ILE A 127 -20.37 -24.66 -10.26
N SER A 128 -20.05 -24.74 -8.97
CA SER A 128 -20.32 -25.90 -8.10
C SER A 128 -21.81 -26.27 -8.12
N ILE A 129 -22.69 -25.30 -7.91
CA ILE A 129 -24.14 -25.52 -7.91
C ILE A 129 -24.63 -25.94 -9.31
N LYS A 130 -24.14 -25.26 -10.38
CA LYS A 130 -24.55 -25.56 -11.76
C LYS A 130 -24.21 -27.00 -12.15
N TYR A 131 -23.05 -27.50 -11.74
CA TYR A 131 -22.51 -28.82 -12.15
C TYR A 131 -22.53 -29.84 -11.01
N LYS A 132 -23.36 -29.65 -9.99
CA LYS A 132 -23.44 -30.52 -8.83
C LYS A 132 -23.69 -31.99 -9.14
N ASN A 133 -24.41 -32.30 -10.24
CA ASN A 133 -24.76 -33.63 -10.67
C ASN A 133 -23.98 -34.12 -11.93
N THR A 134 -22.99 -33.33 -12.39
CA THR A 134 -22.17 -33.72 -13.56
C THR A 134 -21.10 -34.72 -13.13
N PRO A 135 -21.19 -35.98 -13.56
CA PRO A 135 -20.23 -37.00 -13.15
C PRO A 135 -18.83 -36.69 -13.68
N CYS A 136 -17.83 -36.96 -12.88
CA CYS A 136 -16.43 -36.92 -13.29
C CYS A 136 -15.63 -37.95 -12.48
N ILE A 137 -14.45 -38.28 -12.95
CA ILE A 137 -13.54 -39.21 -12.26
C ILE A 137 -12.60 -38.40 -11.34
N GLY A 138 -12.57 -38.82 -10.08
CA GLY A 138 -11.52 -38.45 -9.15
C GLY A 138 -10.19 -39.07 -9.60
N ARG A 139 -9.08 -38.46 -9.24
CA ARG A 139 -7.73 -38.98 -9.56
C ARG A 139 -6.86 -38.96 -8.31
N SER A 140 -6.07 -40.00 -8.13
CA SER A 140 -5.02 -40.09 -7.15
C SER A 140 -3.73 -40.49 -7.84
N HIS A 141 -2.66 -39.77 -7.64
CA HIS A 141 -1.38 -39.97 -8.33
C HIS A 141 -1.49 -40.03 -9.87
N GLY A 142 -2.43 -39.26 -10.46
CA GLY A 142 -2.72 -39.28 -11.91
C GLY A 142 -3.54 -40.46 -12.41
N ILE A 143 -3.87 -41.42 -11.57
CA ILE A 143 -4.64 -42.63 -11.90
C ILE A 143 -6.12 -42.40 -11.58
N HIS A 144 -7.02 -43.03 -12.31
CA HIS A 144 -8.46 -43.03 -12.03
C HIS A 144 -8.74 -43.59 -10.64
N ALA A 145 -9.53 -42.89 -9.89
CA ALA A 145 -9.97 -43.27 -8.56
C ALA A 145 -11.52 -43.34 -8.54
N GLU A 146 -12.15 -42.90 -7.45
CA GLU A 146 -13.59 -42.98 -7.28
C GLU A 146 -14.36 -42.01 -8.18
N PRO A 147 -15.57 -42.36 -8.64
CA PRO A 147 -16.48 -41.42 -9.28
C PRO A 147 -16.86 -40.30 -8.33
N THR A 148 -16.89 -39.08 -8.85
CA THR A 148 -17.30 -37.87 -8.11
C THR A 148 -18.13 -36.97 -9.03
N THR A 149 -18.40 -35.74 -8.60
CA THR A 149 -19.04 -34.74 -9.47
C THR A 149 -18.15 -33.52 -9.68
N PHE A 150 -18.32 -32.90 -10.84
CA PHE A 150 -17.58 -31.66 -11.15
C PHE A 150 -17.94 -30.54 -10.16
N GLY A 151 -19.20 -30.51 -9.68
CA GLY A 151 -19.60 -29.54 -8.65
C GLY A 151 -18.83 -29.68 -7.35
N ILE A 152 -18.62 -30.91 -6.85
CA ILE A 152 -17.80 -31.16 -5.64
C ILE A 152 -16.34 -30.73 -5.88
N LYS A 153 -15.79 -31.07 -7.04
CA LYS A 153 -14.43 -30.65 -7.40
C LYS A 153 -14.23 -29.13 -7.40
N MET A 154 -15.28 -28.36 -7.66
CA MET A 154 -15.23 -26.89 -7.62
C MET A 154 -15.52 -26.33 -6.23
N ALA A 155 -16.04 -27.14 -5.31
CA ALA A 155 -16.36 -26.74 -3.94
C ALA A 155 -15.23 -27.03 -2.94
N SER A 156 -14.28 -27.90 -3.29
CA SER A 156 -13.11 -28.26 -2.52
C SER A 156 -11.89 -27.39 -2.91
#